data_3997031b58de2db70a1ba06fbfc5f76a
#
_entry.id   3997031b58de2db70a1ba06fbfc5f76a
#
_cell.length_a   1.000
_cell.length_b   1.000
_cell.length_c   1.000
_cell.angle_alpha   90.00
_cell.angle_beta   90.00
_cell.angle_gamma   90.00
#
_symmetry.space_group_name_H-M   'P 1'
#
loop_
_entity.id
_entity.type
_entity.pdbx_description
1 polymer ?
#
loop_
_entity_poly.entity_id
_entity_poly.type
_entity_poly.pdbx_seq_one_letter_code
_entity_poly.pdbx_strand_id
1 'polypeptide(L)'
;VTGFAKNDKQFISLIRADIPKVDTTITRKQIAERHFVHNTDIGSLGIAPSANRMEEFLLRCDYPFYERNSFCLNVDGSEWAAYRKIKQGEELEVSYILQFGEAENLTEASWKTSVFQMERILNDDIRHPFSLEETIPYRRDLLHNSFRDFPEKKNHPCGYVCHFSPRENYGNQYVLEYGFSGNQPIVCYEMLRAAEETAKEEYRERALKTIQFFVEHCIAESGLPNAMYSVEKEEFVYWWTGVLMPFQYSENREELEKFLGNQVVGAMMGIAEKLKGTKGNYCRTMTEAMYYLMLCFLEEKENGTLHKDWLDVVVTFCDKMIEIQNTDGSWYRAYTMEGTPMTYPEEWFGSNVIEQGSGTIFPGEVL
;
A
#
# COMPACT_ATOMS: atom_id res chain seq x y z
N VAL A 1 12.85 17.23 7.54
CA VAL A 1 13.41 16.45 8.69
C VAL A 1 13.43 17.32 9.91
N THR A 2 12.94 16.82 11.04
CA THR A 2 12.82 17.57 12.29
C THR A 2 13.59 16.88 13.42
N GLY A 3 14.49 17.59 14.07
CA GLY A 3 15.14 17.20 15.30
C GLY A 3 14.52 17.93 16.51
N PHE A 4 14.37 17.24 17.62
CA PHE A 4 13.79 17.78 18.85
C PHE A 4 14.69 17.54 20.05
N ALA A 5 15.06 18.64 20.75
CA ALA A 5 15.82 18.60 21.97
C ALA A 5 14.86 18.55 23.17
N LYS A 6 14.68 17.35 23.74
CA LYS A 6 13.69 17.10 24.80
C LYS A 6 13.88 17.95 26.04
N ASN A 7 15.14 18.19 26.46
CA ASN A 7 15.46 18.95 27.70
C ASN A 7 15.16 20.45 27.55
N ASP A 8 15.37 20.99 26.36
CA ASP A 8 15.23 22.42 26.07
C ASP A 8 13.87 22.76 25.45
N LYS A 9 13.04 21.73 25.14
CA LYS A 9 11.77 21.87 24.43
C LYS A 9 11.91 22.65 23.11
N GLN A 10 13.07 22.54 22.47
CA GLN A 10 13.38 23.22 21.21
C GLN A 10 13.45 22.24 20.06
N PHE A 11 13.12 22.72 18.88
CA PHE A 11 13.28 21.94 17.67
C PHE A 11 14.00 22.72 16.57
N ILE A 12 14.60 21.96 15.68
CA ILE A 12 15.16 22.44 14.43
C ILE A 12 14.62 21.57 13.29
N SER A 13 14.17 22.19 12.22
CA SER A 13 13.75 21.49 11.02
C SER A 13 14.55 21.94 9.81
N LEU A 14 15.02 20.96 9.05
CA LEU A 14 15.68 21.17 7.76
C LEU A 14 14.67 20.81 6.65
N ILE A 15 14.39 21.79 5.81
CA ILE A 15 13.38 21.69 4.75
C ILE A 15 14.05 22.10 3.43
N ARG A 16 13.82 21.32 2.38
CA ARG A 16 14.22 21.75 1.05
C ARG A 16 13.25 22.82 0.56
N ALA A 17 13.79 23.93 0.06
CA ALA A 17 13.01 25.10 -0.32
C ALA A 17 12.56 25.10 -1.79
N ASP A 18 13.35 24.50 -2.66
CA ASP A 18 13.10 24.40 -4.09
C ASP A 18 12.41 23.09 -4.47
N ILE A 19 11.70 23.11 -5.60
CA ILE A 19 11.07 21.90 -6.16
C ILE A 19 12.09 21.17 -7.03
N PRO A 20 12.38 19.89 -6.76
CA PRO A 20 13.30 19.12 -7.59
C PRO A 20 12.79 18.98 -9.02
N LYS A 21 13.68 19.10 -9.99
CA LYS A 21 13.39 18.81 -11.40
C LYS A 21 13.74 17.35 -11.66
N VAL A 22 12.78 16.58 -12.14
CA VAL A 22 12.98 15.17 -12.49
C VAL A 22 13.17 15.06 -13.99
N ASP A 23 14.23 14.36 -14.40
CA ASP A 23 14.43 14.01 -15.80
C ASP A 23 13.46 12.88 -16.17
N THR A 24 12.45 13.23 -16.97
CA THR A 24 11.45 12.28 -17.48
C THR A 24 11.94 11.44 -18.65
N THR A 25 13.16 11.65 -19.11
CA THR A 25 13.76 10.89 -20.22
C THR A 25 14.43 9.59 -19.75
N ILE A 26 14.41 9.26 -18.46
CA ILE A 26 14.96 8.03 -17.92
C ILE A 26 14.34 6.82 -18.62
N THR A 27 15.19 6.03 -19.26
CA THR A 27 14.77 4.83 -19.96
C THR A 27 14.61 3.65 -19.00
N ARG A 28 13.81 2.66 -19.40
CA ARG A 28 13.67 1.40 -18.64
C ARG A 28 15.00 0.65 -18.47
N LYS A 29 15.89 0.75 -19.42
CA LYS A 29 17.24 0.18 -19.32
C LYS A 29 18.01 0.81 -18.18
N GLN A 30 17.94 2.14 -18.04
CA GLN A 30 18.59 2.86 -16.94
C GLN A 30 18.00 2.47 -15.58
N ILE A 31 16.68 2.25 -15.50
CA ILE A 31 16.04 1.74 -14.29
C ILE A 31 16.54 0.33 -13.97
N ALA A 32 16.58 -0.56 -14.95
CA ALA A 32 17.04 -1.94 -14.77
C ALA A 32 18.54 -2.04 -14.40
N GLU A 33 19.34 -1.10 -14.86
CA GLU A 33 20.76 -0.99 -14.51
C GLU A 33 20.99 -0.33 -13.14
N ARG A 34 19.94 -0.15 -12.32
CA ARG A 34 19.96 0.54 -11.02
C ARG A 34 20.37 2.02 -11.07
N HIS A 35 20.30 2.61 -12.22
CA HIS A 35 20.49 4.03 -12.40
C HIS A 35 19.14 4.76 -12.12
N PHE A 36 18.59 4.55 -10.92
CA PHE A 36 17.27 5.04 -10.57
C PHE A 36 17.14 6.56 -10.70
N VAL A 37 18.23 7.28 -10.64
CA VAL A 37 18.19 8.72 -10.55
C VAL A 37 19.34 9.34 -11.36
N HIS A 38 19.40 9.03 -12.65
CA HIS A 38 20.28 9.76 -13.56
C HIS A 38 19.68 11.11 -13.91
N ASN A 39 20.51 12.14 -13.92
CA ASN A 39 20.15 13.50 -14.30
C ASN A 39 18.96 14.07 -13.52
N THR A 40 18.81 13.76 -12.25
CA THR A 40 17.82 14.40 -11.40
C THR A 40 18.50 15.31 -10.40
N ASP A 41 17.82 16.35 -10.01
CA ASP A 41 18.23 17.22 -8.92
C ASP A 41 17.54 16.88 -7.59
N ILE A 42 17.11 15.63 -7.44
CA ILE A 42 16.59 15.13 -6.20
C ILE A 42 17.75 14.99 -5.20
N GLY A 43 17.59 15.60 -4.03
CA GLY A 43 18.46 15.41 -2.88
C GLY A 43 17.78 14.57 -1.81
N SER A 44 18.53 14.20 -0.78
CA SER A 44 17.99 13.54 0.41
C SER A 44 18.17 14.41 1.66
N LEU A 45 17.22 14.29 2.58
CA LEU A 45 17.27 14.87 3.91
C LEU A 45 17.21 13.75 4.93
N GLY A 46 18.09 13.77 5.90
CA GLY A 46 18.17 12.72 6.92
C GLY A 46 18.70 13.19 8.25
N ILE A 47 18.73 12.26 9.19
CA ILE A 47 19.41 12.40 10.47
C ILE A 47 20.50 11.33 10.49
N ALA A 48 21.70 11.73 10.85
CA ALA A 48 22.83 10.83 11.01
C ALA A 48 23.46 11.00 12.40
N PRO A 49 23.95 9.91 13.02
CA PRO A 49 24.74 10.06 14.24
C PRO A 49 26.03 10.84 13.94
N SER A 50 26.46 11.65 14.88
CA SER A 50 27.74 12.34 14.78
C SER A 50 28.89 11.32 14.87
N ALA A 51 29.82 11.40 13.95
CA ALA A 51 31.00 10.53 13.97
C ALA A 51 31.90 10.76 15.20
N ASN A 52 31.79 11.91 15.83
CA ASN A 52 32.68 12.34 16.93
C ASN A 52 32.04 12.30 18.31
N ARG A 53 30.70 12.18 18.38
CA ARG A 53 29.95 12.21 19.65
C ARG A 53 28.72 11.31 19.54
N MET A 54 28.71 10.22 20.29
CA MET A 54 27.65 9.18 20.21
C MET A 54 26.27 9.68 20.63
N GLU A 55 26.15 10.81 21.28
CA GLU A 55 24.89 11.40 21.75
C GLU A 55 24.37 12.54 20.85
N GLU A 56 25.11 12.88 19.81
CA GLU A 56 24.75 13.98 18.91
C GLU A 56 24.24 13.43 17.55
N PHE A 57 23.17 14.02 17.11
CA PHE A 57 22.62 13.79 15.76
C PHE A 57 22.85 15.02 14.90
N LEU A 58 23.17 14.76 13.64
CA LEU A 58 23.36 15.78 12.62
C LEU A 58 22.15 15.77 11.69
N LEU A 59 21.60 16.94 11.42
CA LEU A 59 20.71 17.11 10.28
C LEU A 59 21.56 17.09 9.02
N ARG A 60 21.26 16.19 8.11
CA ARG A 60 22.04 15.95 6.90
C ARG A 60 21.24 16.28 5.67
N CYS A 61 21.86 16.95 4.73
CA CYS A 61 21.35 17.10 3.38
C CYS A 61 22.42 16.61 2.39
N ASP A 62 22.02 15.77 1.47
CA ASP A 62 22.86 15.28 0.40
C ASP A 62 22.29 15.72 -0.95
N TYR A 63 23.16 16.15 -1.83
CA TYR A 63 22.82 16.53 -3.17
C TYR A 63 23.94 16.15 -4.14
N PRO A 64 23.65 15.38 -5.20
CA PRO A 64 22.39 14.67 -5.47
C PRO A 64 22.03 13.65 -4.38
N PHE A 65 20.89 12.99 -4.54
CA PHE A 65 20.38 11.96 -3.62
C PHE A 65 21.45 10.92 -3.29
N TYR A 66 21.65 10.65 -2.01
CA TYR A 66 22.51 9.60 -1.52
C TYR A 66 21.87 8.93 -0.31
N GLU A 67 21.74 7.63 -0.35
CA GLU A 67 21.26 6.83 0.76
C GLU A 67 22.19 5.64 0.96
N ARG A 68 22.79 5.61 2.13
CA ARG A 68 23.66 4.52 2.53
C ARG A 68 22.84 3.45 3.22
N ASN A 69 22.97 2.22 2.80
CA ASN A 69 22.30 1.08 3.40
C ASN A 69 20.77 1.20 3.34
N SER A 70 20.20 1.25 2.16
CA SER A 70 18.75 1.20 1.99
C SER A 70 18.14 0.05 2.78
N PHE A 71 17.28 0.37 3.72
CA PHE A 71 16.70 -0.56 4.67
C PHE A 71 15.88 -1.68 4.01
N CYS A 72 15.22 -1.38 2.90
CA CYS A 72 14.27 -2.31 2.30
C CYS A 72 14.89 -3.32 1.33
N LEU A 73 16.01 -2.99 0.69
CA LEU A 73 16.54 -3.78 -0.42
C LEU A 73 18.05 -4.00 -0.32
N ASN A 74 18.65 -3.75 0.82
CA ASN A 74 20.08 -3.89 1.01
C ASN A 74 20.49 -5.35 1.21
N VAL A 75 20.29 -6.14 0.17
CA VAL A 75 20.66 -7.56 0.18
C VAL A 75 22.17 -7.75 0.06
N ASP A 76 22.87 -6.75 -0.47
CA ASP A 76 24.33 -6.80 -0.75
C ASP A 76 25.13 -5.66 -0.13
N GLY A 77 24.49 -4.80 0.67
CA GLY A 77 25.16 -3.62 1.24
C GLY A 77 25.47 -2.51 0.23
N SER A 78 24.89 -2.54 -0.96
CA SER A 78 25.11 -1.51 -1.98
C SER A 78 24.49 -0.17 -1.58
N GLU A 79 25.13 0.91 -1.97
CA GLU A 79 24.66 2.26 -1.73
C GLU A 79 23.71 2.70 -2.84
N TRP A 80 22.66 3.42 -2.48
CA TRP A 80 21.76 4.05 -3.42
C TRP A 80 22.17 5.50 -3.60
N ALA A 81 22.59 5.85 -4.81
CA ALA A 81 23.05 7.19 -5.10
C ALA A 81 22.49 7.67 -6.45
N ALA A 82 22.14 8.93 -6.48
CA ALA A 82 21.87 9.65 -7.71
C ALA A 82 23.17 10.28 -8.23
N TYR A 83 23.26 10.36 -9.52
CA TYR A 83 24.37 11.03 -10.20
C TYR A 83 23.80 12.11 -11.10
N ARG A 84 24.40 13.29 -11.05
CA ARG A 84 24.09 14.37 -11.95
C ARG A 84 25.32 14.65 -12.83
N LYS A 85 25.11 14.68 -14.13
CA LYS A 85 26.16 15.10 -15.05
C LYS A 85 26.33 16.61 -14.98
N ILE A 86 27.49 17.07 -14.60
CA ILE A 86 27.84 18.47 -14.50
C ILE A 86 28.65 18.85 -15.75
N LYS A 87 28.26 19.95 -16.37
CA LYS A 87 29.02 20.54 -17.50
C LYS A 87 30.00 21.58 -16.94
N GLN A 88 31.10 21.80 -17.65
CA GLN A 88 32.06 22.86 -17.30
C GLN A 88 31.35 24.21 -17.28
N GLY A 89 31.47 24.94 -16.16
CA GLY A 89 30.85 26.25 -15.94
C GLY A 89 29.39 26.20 -15.53
N GLU A 90 28.82 25.01 -15.28
CA GLU A 90 27.49 24.87 -14.71
C GLU A 90 27.51 25.19 -13.21
N GLU A 91 26.60 26.06 -12.79
CA GLU A 91 26.35 26.36 -11.37
C GLU A 91 25.20 25.51 -10.86
N LEU A 92 25.36 24.95 -9.67
CA LEU A 92 24.33 24.20 -8.97
C LEU A 92 23.89 24.99 -7.75
N GLU A 93 22.63 25.30 -7.67
CA GLU A 93 22.01 25.97 -6.54
C GLU A 93 20.96 25.03 -5.91
N VAL A 94 21.05 24.84 -4.60
CA VAL A 94 20.08 24.09 -3.83
C VAL A 94 19.72 24.90 -2.59
N SER A 95 18.45 25.20 -2.43
CA SER A 95 17.98 26.06 -1.33
C SER A 95 17.35 25.25 -0.22
N TYR A 96 17.76 25.56 1.00
CA TYR A 96 17.23 24.94 2.22
C TYR A 96 16.72 26.00 3.18
N ILE A 97 15.71 25.63 3.98
CA ILE A 97 15.20 26.42 5.08
C ILE A 97 15.54 25.71 6.38
N LEU A 98 16.08 26.47 7.32
CA LEU A 98 16.19 26.05 8.71
C LEU A 98 15.09 26.74 9.51
N GLN A 99 14.19 25.97 10.08
CA GLN A 99 13.15 26.43 10.98
C GLN A 99 13.55 26.08 12.41
N PHE A 100 13.48 27.05 13.30
CA PHE A 100 13.71 26.87 14.71
C PHE A 100 12.44 27.22 15.49
N GLY A 101 12.23 26.54 16.60
CA GLY A 101 11.08 26.82 17.44
C GLY A 101 11.06 26.03 18.74
N GLU A 102 10.02 26.26 19.52
CA GLU A 102 9.74 25.56 20.76
C GLU A 102 8.55 24.62 20.55
N ALA A 103 8.59 23.46 21.21
CA ALA A 103 7.53 22.48 21.22
C ALA A 103 7.57 21.64 22.50
N GLU A 104 6.44 21.14 22.97
CA GLU A 104 6.38 20.28 24.14
C GLU A 104 6.91 18.87 23.86
N ASN A 105 6.84 18.42 22.61
CA ASN A 105 7.28 17.10 22.17
C ASN A 105 7.58 17.07 20.66
N LEU A 106 8.14 15.95 20.20
CA LEU A 106 8.49 15.76 18.79
C LEU A 106 7.25 15.80 17.86
N THR A 107 6.10 15.34 18.32
CA THR A 107 4.86 15.35 17.51
C THR A 107 4.43 16.80 17.24
N GLU A 108 4.44 17.65 18.25
CA GLU A 108 4.14 19.07 18.10
C GLU A 108 5.16 19.79 17.21
N ALA A 109 6.45 19.49 17.39
CA ALA A 109 7.51 20.02 16.52
C ALA A 109 7.29 19.65 15.07
N SER A 110 6.96 18.39 14.80
CA SER A 110 6.66 17.87 13.45
C SER A 110 5.41 18.52 12.87
N TRP A 111 4.38 18.71 13.69
CA TRP A 111 3.17 19.40 13.29
C TRP A 111 3.44 20.86 12.90
N LYS A 112 4.16 21.61 13.72
CA LYS A 112 4.56 23.00 13.43
C LYS A 112 5.34 23.10 12.11
N THR A 113 6.23 22.13 11.87
CA THR A 113 6.97 22.05 10.60
C THR A 113 6.06 21.77 9.42
N SER A 114 5.11 20.87 9.58
CA SER A 114 4.14 20.53 8.52
C SER A 114 3.23 21.71 8.18
N VAL A 115 2.71 22.41 9.19
CA VAL A 115 1.90 23.62 9.00
C VAL A 115 2.69 24.68 8.24
N PHE A 116 3.94 24.95 8.64
CA PHE A 116 4.79 25.91 7.93
C PHE A 116 5.02 25.53 6.47
N GLN A 117 5.20 24.25 6.16
CA GLN A 117 5.33 23.78 4.78
C GLN A 117 4.01 23.92 4.00
N MET A 118 2.89 23.57 4.63
CA MET A 118 1.56 23.71 4.02
C MET A 118 1.24 25.16 3.69
N GLU A 119 1.51 26.10 4.57
CA GLU A 119 1.31 27.53 4.34
C GLU A 119 2.11 28.02 3.13
N ARG A 120 3.34 27.55 2.97
CA ARG A 120 4.17 27.87 1.80
C ARG A 120 3.58 27.30 0.50
N ILE A 121 3.15 26.04 0.51
CA ILE A 121 2.58 25.37 -0.66
C ILE A 121 1.23 25.99 -1.04
N LEU A 122 0.38 26.29 -0.03
CA LEU A 122 -0.95 26.85 -0.27
C LEU A 122 -0.91 28.31 -0.78
N ASN A 123 0.20 29.01 -0.55
CA ASN A 123 0.39 30.35 -1.10
C ASN A 123 0.83 30.34 -2.58
N ASP A 124 1.25 29.19 -3.09
CA ASP A 124 1.50 29.01 -4.52
C ASP A 124 0.17 28.76 -5.23
N ASP A 125 -0.02 29.37 -6.40
CA ASP A 125 -1.22 29.18 -7.25
C ASP A 125 -1.18 27.76 -7.85
N ILE A 126 -1.42 26.75 -6.99
CA ILE A 126 -1.48 25.34 -7.40
C ILE A 126 -2.78 25.14 -8.17
N ARG A 127 -2.67 25.08 -9.47
CA ARG A 127 -3.80 24.75 -10.36
C ARG A 127 -3.80 23.27 -10.61
N HIS A 128 -4.86 22.62 -10.16
CA HIS A 128 -5.16 21.28 -10.63
C HIS A 128 -5.54 21.36 -12.12
N PRO A 129 -4.98 20.49 -12.98
CA PRO A 129 -5.31 20.50 -14.42
C PRO A 129 -6.79 20.19 -14.69
N PHE A 130 -7.45 19.53 -13.74
CA PHE A 130 -8.88 19.16 -13.80
C PHE A 130 -9.57 19.47 -12.49
N SER A 131 -10.83 19.88 -12.55
CA SER A 131 -11.69 19.99 -11.36
C SER A 131 -12.06 18.61 -10.81
N LEU A 132 -12.61 18.57 -9.59
CA LEU A 132 -13.14 17.32 -9.04
C LEU A 132 -14.32 16.83 -9.88
N GLU A 133 -15.19 17.74 -10.30
CA GLU A 133 -16.35 17.45 -11.15
C GLU A 133 -15.96 16.80 -12.49
N GLU A 134 -14.82 17.20 -13.05
CA GLU A 134 -14.26 16.58 -14.25
C GLU A 134 -13.59 15.23 -13.94
N THR A 135 -12.91 15.14 -12.81
CA THR A 135 -12.11 13.95 -12.45
C THR A 135 -12.96 12.76 -12.02
N ILE A 136 -14.05 13.00 -11.27
CA ILE A 136 -14.90 11.93 -10.73
C ILE A 136 -15.48 11.02 -11.82
N PRO A 137 -16.11 11.54 -12.90
CA PRO A 137 -16.62 10.71 -13.98
C PRO A 137 -15.55 9.81 -14.63
N TYR A 138 -14.36 10.36 -14.89
CA TYR A 138 -13.26 9.56 -15.46
C TYR A 138 -12.81 8.44 -14.55
N ARG A 139 -12.75 8.67 -13.24
CA ARG A 139 -12.40 7.62 -12.27
C ARG A 139 -13.47 6.55 -12.17
N ARG A 140 -14.74 6.93 -12.19
CA ARG A 140 -15.87 5.99 -12.22
C ARG A 140 -15.84 5.14 -13.50
N ASP A 141 -15.62 5.75 -14.64
CA ASP A 141 -15.50 5.02 -15.90
C ASP A 141 -14.28 4.08 -15.91
N LEU A 142 -13.15 4.49 -15.32
CA LEU A 142 -11.97 3.64 -15.16
C LEU A 142 -12.28 2.42 -14.31
N LEU A 143 -12.90 2.59 -13.15
CA LEU A 143 -13.31 1.50 -12.28
C LEU A 143 -14.30 0.58 -12.98
N HIS A 144 -15.35 1.13 -13.58
CA HIS A 144 -16.34 0.38 -14.34
C HIS A 144 -15.70 -0.46 -15.46
N ASN A 145 -14.78 0.12 -16.21
CA ASN A 145 -14.07 -0.57 -17.30
C ASN A 145 -13.04 -1.59 -16.81
N SER A 146 -12.68 -1.59 -15.53
CA SER A 146 -11.81 -2.62 -14.93
C SER A 146 -12.56 -3.91 -14.59
N PHE A 147 -13.90 -3.90 -14.59
CA PHE A 147 -14.67 -5.09 -14.31
C PHE A 147 -14.39 -6.20 -15.33
N ARG A 148 -14.24 -7.42 -14.83
CA ARG A 148 -14.10 -8.65 -15.63
C ARG A 148 -15.03 -9.71 -15.08
N ASP A 149 -15.53 -10.53 -15.99
CA ASP A 149 -16.41 -11.66 -15.71
C ASP A 149 -15.81 -12.90 -16.38
N PHE A 150 -15.75 -14.00 -15.66
CA PHE A 150 -15.13 -15.24 -16.11
C PHE A 150 -16.14 -16.42 -15.98
N PRO A 151 -17.22 -16.41 -16.76
CA PRO A 151 -18.28 -17.41 -16.65
C PRO A 151 -17.83 -18.83 -17.01
N GLU A 152 -16.70 -18.97 -17.71
CA GLU A 152 -16.09 -20.26 -18.06
C GLU A 152 -15.29 -20.89 -16.92
N LYS A 153 -14.99 -20.13 -15.86
CA LYS A 153 -14.23 -20.59 -14.71
C LYS A 153 -15.14 -21.18 -13.64
N LYS A 154 -14.58 -22.05 -12.80
CA LYS A 154 -15.28 -22.60 -11.65
C LYS A 154 -15.80 -21.50 -10.74
N ASN A 155 -17.04 -21.59 -10.31
CA ASN A 155 -17.76 -20.62 -9.48
C ASN A 155 -17.98 -19.25 -10.15
N HIS A 156 -17.71 -19.10 -11.45
CA HIS A 156 -17.94 -17.90 -12.23
C HIS A 156 -17.37 -16.62 -11.55
N PRO A 157 -16.07 -16.57 -11.25
CA PRO A 157 -15.49 -15.43 -10.57
C PRO A 157 -15.65 -14.16 -11.40
N CYS A 158 -15.89 -13.06 -10.72
CA CYS A 158 -15.99 -11.74 -11.35
C CYS A 158 -15.58 -10.66 -10.39
N GLY A 159 -15.19 -9.50 -10.91
CA GLY A 159 -14.83 -8.36 -10.11
C GLY A 159 -14.02 -7.31 -10.85
N TYR A 160 -13.59 -6.30 -10.13
CA TYR A 160 -12.81 -5.19 -10.64
C TYR A 160 -11.32 -5.54 -10.54
N VAL A 161 -10.70 -5.77 -11.69
CA VAL A 161 -9.32 -6.24 -11.73
C VAL A 161 -8.35 -5.09 -11.50
N CYS A 162 -7.52 -5.24 -10.48
CA CYS A 162 -6.41 -4.34 -10.25
C CYS A 162 -5.18 -4.85 -11.00
N HIS A 163 -4.65 -4.03 -11.91
CA HIS A 163 -3.37 -4.30 -12.54
C HIS A 163 -2.26 -3.59 -11.78
N PHE A 164 -1.40 -4.32 -11.10
CA PHE A 164 -0.18 -3.78 -10.51
C PHE A 164 0.82 -3.25 -11.56
N SER A 165 0.61 -3.60 -12.81
CA SER A 165 1.39 -3.10 -13.93
C SER A 165 0.46 -2.65 -15.05
N PRO A 166 0.68 -1.49 -15.67
CA PRO A 166 0.00 -1.10 -16.89
C PRO A 166 0.34 -2.00 -18.08
N ARG A 167 1.11 -3.06 -17.87
CA ARG A 167 1.46 -4.05 -18.87
C ARG A 167 0.73 -5.34 -18.58
N GLU A 168 0.11 -5.86 -19.61
CA GLU A 168 -0.54 -7.17 -19.68
C GLU A 168 0.41 -8.36 -19.40
N ASN A 169 1.63 -8.14 -18.93
CA ASN A 169 2.73 -9.10 -19.00
C ASN A 169 3.14 -9.73 -17.67
N TYR A 170 2.31 -9.75 -16.66
CA TYR A 170 2.43 -10.76 -15.61
C TYR A 170 1.67 -12.04 -16.00
N GLY A 171 1.79 -12.45 -17.27
CA GLY A 171 1.24 -13.71 -17.75
C GLY A 171 -0.29 -13.78 -17.81
N ASN A 172 -1.00 -12.66 -18.03
CA ASN A 172 -2.47 -12.61 -18.04
C ASN A 172 -3.14 -13.19 -16.78
N GLN A 173 -2.46 -13.14 -15.65
CA GLN A 173 -3.00 -13.67 -14.40
C GLN A 173 -3.87 -12.62 -13.74
N TYR A 174 -5.18 -12.82 -13.81
CA TYR A 174 -6.14 -11.99 -13.09
C TYR A 174 -6.23 -12.44 -11.63
N VAL A 175 -6.11 -11.46 -10.74
CA VAL A 175 -6.31 -11.65 -9.31
C VAL A 175 -7.42 -10.72 -8.85
N LEU A 176 -8.41 -11.28 -8.14
CA LEU A 176 -9.43 -10.52 -7.44
C LEU A 176 -8.97 -10.34 -6.00
N GLU A 177 -8.73 -9.10 -5.60
CA GLU A 177 -8.20 -8.76 -4.28
C GLU A 177 -9.30 -8.10 -3.43
N TYR A 178 -9.59 -8.66 -2.26
CA TYR A 178 -10.71 -8.28 -1.41
C TYR A 178 -10.33 -7.37 -0.23
N GLY A 179 -9.09 -7.08 -0.06
CA GLY A 179 -8.60 -6.13 0.95
C GLY A 179 -7.27 -5.52 0.51
N PHE A 180 -6.78 -4.50 1.21
CA PHE A 180 -5.55 -3.79 0.90
C PHE A 180 -5.65 -2.97 -0.39
N SER A 181 -4.86 -3.23 -1.44
CA SER A 181 -4.74 -2.33 -2.60
C SER A 181 -5.81 -2.54 -3.67
N GLY A 182 -6.33 -3.75 -3.82
CA GLY A 182 -7.32 -4.11 -4.83
C GLY A 182 -8.71 -4.38 -4.24
N ASN A 183 -9.05 -3.73 -3.15
CA ASN A 183 -10.23 -4.00 -2.33
C ASN A 183 -11.53 -3.95 -3.14
N GLN A 184 -12.08 -5.12 -3.51
CA GLN A 184 -13.34 -5.23 -4.26
C GLN A 184 -14.52 -4.59 -3.53
N PRO A 185 -14.76 -4.82 -2.22
CA PRO A 185 -15.89 -4.21 -1.54
C PRO A 185 -15.92 -2.69 -1.54
N ILE A 186 -14.75 -2.00 -1.46
CA ILE A 186 -14.73 -0.54 -1.57
C ILE A 186 -15.16 -0.08 -2.96
N VAL A 187 -14.70 -0.77 -4.00
CA VAL A 187 -15.08 -0.44 -5.39
C VAL A 187 -16.57 -0.69 -5.58
N CYS A 188 -17.10 -1.79 -5.03
CA CYS A 188 -18.54 -2.07 -5.08
C CYS A 188 -19.34 -0.97 -4.38
N TYR A 189 -18.94 -0.53 -3.19
CA TYR A 189 -19.60 0.57 -2.48
C TYR A 189 -19.64 1.85 -3.31
N GLU A 190 -18.52 2.24 -3.90
CA GLU A 190 -18.47 3.41 -4.78
C GLU A 190 -19.31 3.25 -6.04
N MET A 191 -19.41 2.05 -6.60
CA MET A 191 -20.23 1.78 -7.78
C MET A 191 -21.74 1.75 -7.47
N LEU A 192 -22.15 1.25 -6.30
CA LEU A 192 -23.53 1.32 -5.83
C LEU A 192 -23.98 2.78 -5.69
N ARG A 193 -23.20 3.61 -5.04
CA ARG A 193 -23.46 5.06 -4.92
C ARG A 193 -23.48 5.77 -6.28
N ALA A 194 -22.51 5.43 -7.13
CA ALA A 194 -22.46 5.99 -8.47
C ALA A 194 -23.67 5.60 -9.32
N ALA A 195 -24.22 4.39 -9.15
CA ALA A 195 -25.43 3.95 -9.82
C ALA A 195 -26.65 4.81 -9.43
N GLU A 196 -26.80 5.08 -8.14
CA GLU A 196 -27.87 5.96 -7.64
C GLU A 196 -27.72 7.40 -8.17
N GLU A 197 -26.53 7.98 -8.05
CA GLU A 197 -26.25 9.33 -8.48
C GLU A 197 -26.44 9.56 -10.00
N THR A 198 -26.14 8.54 -10.81
CA THR A 198 -26.12 8.64 -12.28
C THR A 198 -27.24 7.92 -12.99
N ALA A 199 -28.06 7.15 -12.27
CA ALA A 199 -29.09 6.23 -12.80
C ALA A 199 -28.54 5.21 -13.81
N LYS A 200 -27.26 4.81 -13.67
CA LYS A 200 -26.63 3.78 -14.50
C LYS A 200 -26.73 2.42 -13.80
N GLU A 201 -27.75 1.66 -14.10
CA GLU A 201 -28.01 0.36 -13.47
C GLU A 201 -26.85 -0.63 -13.64
N GLU A 202 -26.11 -0.56 -14.74
CA GLU A 202 -24.97 -1.44 -15.00
C GLU A 202 -23.87 -1.32 -13.91
N TYR A 203 -23.71 -0.14 -13.25
CA TYR A 203 -22.78 0.02 -12.14
C TYR A 203 -23.22 -0.83 -10.95
N ARG A 204 -24.52 -0.81 -10.65
CA ARG A 204 -25.12 -1.59 -9.58
C ARG A 204 -25.04 -3.10 -9.86
N GLU A 205 -25.43 -3.54 -11.05
CA GLU A 205 -25.40 -4.95 -11.45
C GLU A 205 -24.00 -5.58 -11.28
N ARG A 206 -22.95 -4.89 -11.73
CA ARG A 206 -21.57 -5.36 -11.59
C ARG A 206 -21.10 -5.40 -10.14
N ALA A 207 -21.46 -4.39 -9.35
CA ALA A 207 -21.15 -4.35 -7.92
C ALA A 207 -21.81 -5.51 -7.17
N LEU A 208 -23.11 -5.71 -7.37
CA LEU A 208 -23.86 -6.82 -6.76
C LEU A 208 -23.29 -8.19 -7.13
N LYS A 209 -22.96 -8.40 -8.40
CA LYS A 209 -22.34 -9.64 -8.86
C LYS A 209 -20.99 -9.90 -8.20
N THR A 210 -20.17 -8.86 -8.05
CA THR A 210 -18.86 -8.95 -7.35
C THR A 210 -19.03 -9.30 -5.89
N ILE A 211 -19.96 -8.64 -5.18
CA ILE A 211 -20.23 -8.91 -3.77
C ILE A 211 -20.80 -10.33 -3.60
N GLN A 212 -21.69 -10.77 -4.48
CA GLN A 212 -22.24 -12.12 -4.42
C GLN A 212 -21.16 -13.18 -4.51
N PHE A 213 -20.22 -13.05 -5.46
CA PHE A 213 -19.07 -13.95 -5.54
C PHE A 213 -18.23 -13.93 -4.26
N PHE A 214 -17.98 -12.73 -3.68
CA PHE A 214 -17.25 -12.61 -2.43
C PHE A 214 -17.92 -13.33 -1.27
N VAL A 215 -19.21 -13.08 -1.06
CA VAL A 215 -20.01 -13.65 0.03
C VAL A 215 -20.13 -15.17 -0.09
N GLU A 216 -20.36 -15.67 -1.30
CA GLU A 216 -20.59 -17.12 -1.53
C GLU A 216 -19.30 -17.94 -1.52
N HIS A 217 -18.18 -17.36 -1.95
CA HIS A 217 -17.00 -18.16 -2.24
C HIS A 217 -15.73 -17.74 -1.51
N CYS A 218 -15.68 -16.50 -1.00
CA CYS A 218 -14.42 -15.97 -0.45
C CYS A 218 -14.33 -16.02 1.09
N ILE A 219 -15.37 -16.51 1.77
CA ILE A 219 -15.39 -16.62 3.23
C ILE A 219 -15.02 -18.04 3.62
N ALA A 220 -14.04 -18.19 4.51
CA ALA A 220 -13.64 -19.47 5.07
C ALA A 220 -14.69 -19.96 6.08
N GLU A 221 -14.66 -21.26 6.42
CA GLU A 221 -15.54 -21.87 7.42
C GLU A 221 -15.44 -21.18 8.80
N SER A 222 -14.30 -20.59 9.10
CA SER A 222 -14.07 -19.79 10.32
C SER A 222 -14.79 -18.44 10.34
N GLY A 223 -15.36 -17.98 9.22
CA GLY A 223 -15.88 -16.63 9.05
C GLY A 223 -14.85 -15.59 8.60
N LEU A 224 -13.56 -15.95 8.51
CA LEU A 224 -12.52 -15.03 8.05
C LEU A 224 -12.49 -14.95 6.51
N PRO A 225 -12.38 -13.74 5.93
CA PRO A 225 -12.34 -13.59 4.48
C PRO A 225 -10.96 -13.92 3.91
N ASN A 226 -10.94 -14.60 2.77
CA ASN A 226 -9.75 -14.76 1.95
C ASN A 226 -9.44 -13.43 1.24
N ALA A 227 -8.15 -13.06 1.19
CA ALA A 227 -7.73 -11.76 0.65
C ALA A 227 -7.72 -11.70 -0.87
N MET A 228 -7.37 -12.78 -1.53
CA MET A 228 -7.16 -12.81 -2.97
C MET A 228 -7.62 -14.11 -3.59
N TYR A 229 -8.15 -14.03 -4.81
CA TYR A 229 -8.50 -15.18 -5.62
C TYR A 229 -7.78 -15.11 -6.97
N SER A 230 -7.00 -16.12 -7.30
CA SER A 230 -6.40 -16.27 -8.62
C SER A 230 -7.41 -16.88 -9.58
N VAL A 231 -7.86 -16.11 -10.56
CA VAL A 231 -8.83 -16.56 -11.56
C VAL A 231 -8.27 -17.67 -12.44
N GLU A 232 -6.99 -17.58 -12.80
CA GLU A 232 -6.35 -18.55 -13.66
C GLU A 232 -6.18 -19.90 -12.99
N LYS A 233 -5.77 -19.90 -11.72
CA LYS A 233 -5.56 -21.11 -10.95
C LYS A 233 -6.80 -21.64 -10.27
N GLU A 234 -7.87 -20.84 -10.26
CA GLU A 234 -9.13 -21.14 -9.58
C GLU A 234 -8.94 -21.49 -8.09
N GLU A 235 -8.01 -20.77 -7.44
CA GLU A 235 -7.66 -20.97 -6.04
C GLU A 235 -7.41 -19.65 -5.29
N PHE A 236 -7.52 -19.71 -3.95
CA PHE A 236 -7.14 -18.58 -3.13
C PHE A 236 -5.62 -18.46 -3.00
N VAL A 237 -5.16 -17.23 -3.08
CA VAL A 237 -3.78 -16.84 -2.78
C VAL A 237 -3.79 -15.91 -1.59
N TYR A 238 -2.80 -16.05 -0.75
CA TYR A 238 -2.75 -15.28 0.50
C TYR A 238 -1.89 -14.04 0.33
N TRP A 239 -2.14 -13.00 1.14
CA TRP A 239 -1.59 -11.67 0.88
C TRP A 239 -0.07 -11.67 0.70
N TRP A 240 0.69 -12.32 1.60
CA TRP A 240 2.14 -12.43 1.45
C TRP A 240 2.56 -13.25 0.24
N THR A 241 1.78 -14.23 -0.15
CA THR A 241 2.02 -14.94 -1.40
C THR A 241 1.59 -14.11 -2.60
N GLY A 242 0.58 -13.24 -2.47
CA GLY A 242 0.13 -12.34 -3.51
C GLY A 242 1.20 -11.37 -3.98
N VAL A 243 1.82 -10.66 -3.05
CA VAL A 243 2.96 -9.75 -3.33
C VAL A 243 4.15 -10.52 -3.94
N LEU A 244 4.29 -11.79 -3.56
CA LEU A 244 5.37 -12.66 -4.02
C LEU A 244 4.98 -13.52 -5.24
N MET A 245 3.72 -13.46 -5.69
CA MET A 245 3.24 -14.24 -6.83
C MET A 245 4.13 -14.17 -8.07
N PRO A 246 4.60 -12.99 -8.50
CA PRO A 246 5.50 -12.92 -9.64
C PRO A 246 6.77 -13.76 -9.46
N PHE A 247 7.22 -13.94 -8.21
CA PHE A 247 8.42 -14.70 -7.88
C PHE A 247 8.15 -16.19 -7.65
N GLN A 248 6.96 -16.55 -7.22
CA GLN A 248 6.57 -17.95 -7.01
C GLN A 248 6.18 -18.67 -8.31
N TYR A 249 5.54 -17.94 -9.22
CA TYR A 249 4.87 -18.51 -10.38
C TYR A 249 5.45 -18.04 -11.72
N SER A 250 6.42 -17.13 -11.70
CA SER A 250 7.10 -16.73 -12.93
C SER A 250 7.99 -17.85 -13.42
N GLU A 251 7.63 -18.40 -14.56
CA GLU A 251 8.52 -19.30 -15.31
C GLU A 251 9.71 -18.55 -15.92
N ASN A 252 9.66 -17.21 -15.91
CA ASN A 252 10.65 -16.35 -16.56
C ASN A 252 11.48 -15.57 -15.52
N ARG A 253 12.24 -16.30 -14.72
CA ARG A 253 13.18 -15.73 -13.75
C ARG A 253 14.16 -14.75 -14.42
N GLU A 254 14.65 -15.06 -15.62
CA GLU A 254 15.58 -14.19 -16.33
C GLU A 254 14.98 -12.82 -16.67
N GLU A 255 13.69 -12.77 -16.98
CA GLU A 255 13.01 -11.51 -17.25
C GLU A 255 12.85 -10.67 -15.96
N LEU A 256 12.49 -11.31 -14.85
CA LEU A 256 12.43 -10.65 -13.54
C LEU A 256 13.82 -10.14 -13.14
N GLU A 257 14.88 -10.92 -13.33
CA GLU A 257 16.24 -10.52 -13.02
C GLU A 257 16.73 -9.35 -13.89
N LYS A 258 16.36 -9.30 -15.16
CA LYS A 258 16.62 -8.15 -16.03
C LYS A 258 15.92 -6.87 -15.57
N PHE A 259 14.75 -7.03 -14.95
CA PHE A 259 13.93 -5.89 -14.51
C PHE A 259 14.29 -5.42 -13.10
N LEU A 260 14.46 -6.35 -12.16
CA LEU A 260 14.65 -6.07 -10.73
C LEU A 260 16.09 -6.32 -10.24
N GLY A 261 16.90 -6.99 -11.04
CA GLY A 261 18.24 -7.46 -10.67
C GLY A 261 18.22 -8.81 -9.94
N ASN A 262 19.27 -9.59 -10.11
CA ASN A 262 19.39 -10.96 -9.61
C ASN A 262 19.32 -11.07 -8.08
N GLN A 263 19.83 -10.07 -7.36
CA GLN A 263 19.84 -10.07 -5.89
C GLN A 263 18.44 -9.88 -5.31
N VAL A 264 17.68 -8.91 -5.85
CA VAL A 264 16.29 -8.67 -5.43
C VAL A 264 15.43 -9.90 -5.74
N VAL A 265 15.55 -10.43 -6.95
CA VAL A 265 14.80 -11.63 -7.35
C VAL A 265 15.19 -12.82 -6.48
N GLY A 266 16.46 -13.03 -6.20
CA GLY A 266 16.93 -14.12 -5.34
C GLY A 266 16.39 -14.03 -3.92
N ALA A 267 16.42 -12.82 -3.31
CA ALA A 267 15.87 -12.60 -1.99
C ALA A 267 14.36 -12.84 -1.94
N MET A 268 13.62 -12.26 -2.89
CA MET A 268 12.15 -12.39 -2.96
C MET A 268 11.73 -13.85 -3.20
N MET A 269 12.44 -14.60 -4.03
CA MET A 269 12.19 -16.03 -4.23
C MET A 269 12.48 -16.83 -2.96
N GLY A 270 13.52 -16.49 -2.20
CA GLY A 270 13.81 -17.11 -0.91
C GLY A 270 12.70 -16.88 0.12
N ILE A 271 12.15 -15.66 0.18
CA ILE A 271 10.99 -15.33 1.02
C ILE A 271 9.75 -16.10 0.56
N ALA A 272 9.49 -16.10 -0.74
CA ALA A 272 8.36 -16.79 -1.33
C ALA A 272 8.36 -18.30 -1.01
N GLU A 273 9.52 -18.95 -1.06
CA GLU A 273 9.65 -20.37 -0.72
C GLU A 273 9.41 -20.64 0.78
N LYS A 274 9.90 -19.74 1.67
CA LYS A 274 9.65 -19.87 3.13
C LYS A 274 8.18 -19.73 3.50
N LEU A 275 7.43 -18.90 2.78
CA LEU A 275 6.00 -18.67 3.04
C LEU A 275 5.08 -19.58 2.24
N LYS A 276 5.64 -20.44 1.42
CA LYS A 276 4.88 -21.38 0.60
C LYS A 276 3.98 -22.28 1.44
N GLY A 277 2.71 -22.34 1.06
CA GLY A 277 1.71 -23.14 1.76
C GLY A 277 1.12 -22.51 3.03
N THR A 278 1.61 -21.35 3.47
CA THR A 278 1.01 -20.63 4.60
C THR A 278 -0.31 -20.02 4.20
N LYS A 279 -1.40 -20.45 4.83
CA LYS A 279 -2.76 -19.98 4.58
C LYS A 279 -3.18 -19.01 5.69
N GLY A 280 -3.33 -17.74 5.34
CA GLY A 280 -3.74 -16.72 6.31
C GLY A 280 -3.71 -15.31 5.70
N ASN A 281 -4.16 -14.33 6.46
CA ASN A 281 -4.23 -12.94 6.01
C ASN A 281 -3.85 -11.96 7.12
N TYR A 282 -3.47 -10.76 6.70
CA TYR A 282 -3.35 -9.65 7.63
C TYR A 282 -4.73 -9.23 8.16
N CYS A 283 -4.79 -8.94 9.45
CA CYS A 283 -5.99 -8.46 10.12
C CYS A 283 -6.60 -7.25 9.38
N ARG A 284 -5.76 -6.29 9.00
CA ARG A 284 -6.17 -5.13 8.19
C ARG A 284 -6.90 -5.54 6.89
N THR A 285 -6.36 -6.49 6.14
CA THR A 285 -6.95 -6.92 4.87
C THR A 285 -8.35 -7.49 5.07
N MET A 286 -8.53 -8.27 6.13
CA MET A 286 -9.82 -8.86 6.48
C MET A 286 -10.83 -7.81 6.94
N THR A 287 -10.40 -6.91 7.82
CA THR A 287 -11.28 -5.85 8.36
C THR A 287 -11.72 -4.85 7.31
N GLU A 288 -10.83 -4.44 6.42
CA GLU A 288 -11.19 -3.55 5.30
C GLU A 288 -12.26 -4.17 4.39
N ALA A 289 -12.12 -5.44 4.04
CA ALA A 289 -13.11 -6.12 3.23
C ALA A 289 -14.51 -6.14 3.89
N MET A 290 -14.56 -6.47 5.19
CA MET A 290 -15.82 -6.57 5.92
C MET A 290 -16.45 -5.22 6.23
N TYR A 291 -15.65 -4.20 6.51
CA TYR A 291 -16.14 -2.85 6.71
C TYR A 291 -16.88 -2.34 5.47
N TYR A 292 -16.27 -2.48 4.29
CA TYR A 292 -16.91 -2.04 3.06
C TYR A 292 -18.06 -2.94 2.62
N LEU A 293 -18.05 -4.24 2.95
CA LEU A 293 -19.22 -5.09 2.77
C LEU A 293 -20.41 -4.58 3.61
N MET A 294 -20.15 -4.17 4.85
CA MET A 294 -21.19 -3.59 5.69
C MET A 294 -21.71 -2.26 5.14
N LEU A 295 -20.85 -1.41 4.60
CA LEU A 295 -21.29 -0.18 3.93
C LEU A 295 -22.14 -0.47 2.69
N CYS A 296 -21.78 -1.47 1.88
CA CYS A 296 -22.62 -1.92 0.77
C CYS A 296 -23.99 -2.41 1.24
N PHE A 297 -24.02 -3.17 2.35
CA PHE A 297 -25.29 -3.62 2.95
C PHE A 297 -26.16 -2.44 3.38
N LEU A 298 -25.59 -1.43 4.03
CA LEU A 298 -26.32 -0.26 4.48
C LEU A 298 -26.86 0.56 3.30
N GLU A 299 -26.08 0.74 2.26
CA GLU A 299 -26.50 1.43 1.02
C GLU A 299 -27.68 0.75 0.35
N GLU A 300 -27.60 -0.57 0.15
CA GLU A 300 -28.70 -1.34 -0.44
C GLU A 300 -29.96 -1.37 0.45
N LYS A 301 -29.79 -1.42 1.78
CA LYS A 301 -30.90 -1.34 2.74
C LYS A 301 -31.60 0.01 2.67
N GLU A 302 -30.88 1.12 2.55
CA GLU A 302 -31.45 2.46 2.37
C GLU A 302 -32.23 2.54 1.06
N ASN A 303 -31.76 1.86 0.03
CA ASN A 303 -32.43 1.74 -1.27
C ASN A 303 -33.56 0.69 -1.30
N GLY A 304 -33.91 0.13 -0.14
CA GLY A 304 -35.05 -0.77 0.03
C GLY A 304 -34.77 -2.26 -0.23
N THR A 305 -33.52 -2.64 -0.44
CA THR A 305 -33.10 -4.05 -0.66
C THR A 305 -32.34 -4.58 0.55
N LEU A 306 -32.84 -5.65 1.16
CA LEU A 306 -32.23 -6.26 2.33
C LEU A 306 -31.46 -7.54 1.96
N HIS A 307 -30.14 -7.46 1.96
CA HIS A 307 -29.24 -8.60 1.74
C HIS A 307 -28.85 -9.23 3.09
N LYS A 308 -29.69 -10.14 3.56
CA LYS A 308 -29.48 -10.76 4.89
C LYS A 308 -28.20 -11.61 4.92
N ASP A 309 -27.87 -12.28 3.83
CA ASP A 309 -26.67 -13.07 3.66
C ASP A 309 -25.38 -12.24 3.84
N TRP A 310 -25.34 -10.99 3.37
CA TRP A 310 -24.21 -10.10 3.59
C TRP A 310 -24.05 -9.75 5.07
N LEU A 311 -25.16 -9.43 5.73
CA LEU A 311 -25.15 -9.14 7.16
C LEU A 311 -24.70 -10.37 7.97
N ASP A 312 -25.21 -11.54 7.65
CA ASP A 312 -24.84 -12.79 8.33
C ASP A 312 -23.33 -13.07 8.20
N VAL A 313 -22.71 -12.80 7.05
CA VAL A 313 -21.26 -12.90 6.85
C VAL A 313 -20.50 -11.91 7.74
N VAL A 314 -20.92 -10.65 7.78
CA VAL A 314 -20.26 -9.64 8.63
C VAL A 314 -20.39 -9.99 10.11
N VAL A 315 -21.58 -10.42 10.56
CA VAL A 315 -21.78 -10.86 11.96
C VAL A 315 -20.88 -12.04 12.31
N THR A 316 -20.81 -13.05 11.44
CA THR A 316 -19.92 -14.22 11.65
C THR A 316 -18.46 -13.81 11.76
N PHE A 317 -18.01 -12.87 10.93
CA PHE A 317 -16.67 -12.29 11.02
C PHE A 317 -16.46 -11.57 12.36
N CYS A 318 -17.41 -10.75 12.78
CA CYS A 318 -17.33 -10.03 14.06
C CYS A 318 -17.26 -10.97 15.25
N ASP A 319 -18.09 -12.01 15.28
CA ASP A 319 -18.05 -13.05 16.31
C ASP A 319 -16.68 -13.73 16.37
N LYS A 320 -16.09 -14.04 15.21
CA LYS A 320 -14.74 -14.61 15.12
C LYS A 320 -13.68 -13.64 15.61
N MET A 321 -13.77 -12.35 15.27
CA MET A 321 -12.82 -11.34 15.75
C MET A 321 -12.90 -11.17 17.28
N ILE A 322 -14.08 -11.24 17.86
CA ILE A 322 -14.25 -11.23 19.32
C ILE A 322 -13.64 -12.48 19.97
N GLU A 323 -13.85 -13.66 19.36
CA GLU A 323 -13.27 -14.92 19.85
C GLU A 323 -11.74 -14.89 19.91
N ILE A 324 -11.08 -14.30 18.89
CA ILE A 324 -9.62 -14.27 18.76
C ILE A 324 -8.96 -13.00 19.33
N GLN A 325 -9.74 -12.11 19.95
CA GLN A 325 -9.24 -10.92 20.60
C GLN A 325 -8.37 -11.28 21.82
N ASN A 326 -7.25 -10.60 21.97
CA ASN A 326 -6.39 -10.75 23.15
C ASN A 326 -7.08 -10.19 24.40
N THR A 327 -6.65 -10.66 25.56
CA THR A 327 -7.22 -10.24 26.86
C THR A 327 -7.05 -8.76 27.16
N ASP A 328 -6.11 -8.08 26.50
CA ASP A 328 -5.89 -6.62 26.59
C ASP A 328 -6.72 -5.82 25.56
N GLY A 329 -7.56 -6.50 24.76
CA GLY A 329 -8.38 -5.88 23.73
C GLY A 329 -7.70 -5.71 22.38
N SER A 330 -6.45 -6.12 22.22
CA SER A 330 -5.71 -6.04 20.96
C SER A 330 -5.95 -7.25 20.06
N TRP A 331 -5.45 -7.16 18.82
CA TRP A 331 -5.36 -8.28 17.88
C TRP A 331 -3.95 -8.41 17.34
N TYR A 332 -3.59 -9.60 16.92
CA TYR A 332 -2.34 -9.80 16.19
C TYR A 332 -2.43 -9.27 14.75
N ARG A 333 -1.29 -9.01 14.19
CA ARG A 333 -1.17 -8.43 12.84
C ARG A 333 -1.73 -9.32 11.74
N ALA A 334 -1.61 -10.65 11.91
CA ALA A 334 -2.07 -11.62 10.93
C ALA A 334 -2.51 -12.91 11.61
N TYR A 335 -3.46 -13.59 10.97
CA TYR A 335 -4.02 -14.86 11.43
C TYR A 335 -4.05 -15.86 10.29
N THR A 336 -3.94 -17.14 10.64
CA THR A 336 -4.31 -18.22 9.72
C THR A 336 -5.80 -18.14 9.40
N MET A 337 -6.24 -18.87 8.39
CA MET A 337 -7.67 -18.89 8.05
C MET A 337 -8.54 -19.60 9.09
N GLU A 338 -7.95 -20.25 10.08
CA GLU A 338 -8.62 -20.83 11.25
C GLU A 338 -8.69 -19.85 12.44
N GLY A 339 -7.99 -18.71 12.36
CA GLY A 339 -7.95 -17.70 13.42
C GLY A 339 -6.78 -17.85 14.39
N THR A 340 -5.79 -18.67 14.08
CA THR A 340 -4.56 -18.76 14.89
C THR A 340 -3.61 -17.62 14.52
N PRO A 341 -2.98 -16.92 15.49
CA PRO A 341 -1.98 -15.91 15.21
C PRO A 341 -0.83 -16.47 14.36
N MET A 342 -0.46 -15.72 13.34
CA MET A 342 0.64 -16.12 12.48
C MET A 342 1.99 -15.76 13.08
N THR A 343 2.93 -16.68 12.94
CA THR A 343 4.32 -16.50 13.35
C THR A 343 5.21 -16.34 12.12
N TYR A 344 6.23 -15.50 12.25
CA TYR A 344 7.25 -15.25 11.24
C TYR A 344 8.61 -15.74 11.74
N PRO A 345 9.56 -16.02 10.84
CA PRO A 345 10.93 -16.28 11.26
C PRO A 345 11.46 -15.13 12.11
N GLU A 346 12.01 -15.45 13.30
CA GLU A 346 12.50 -14.45 14.26
C GLU A 346 13.57 -13.54 13.65
N GLU A 347 14.40 -14.08 12.77
CA GLU A 347 15.44 -13.35 12.08
C GLU A 347 14.93 -12.20 11.20
N TRP A 348 13.63 -12.16 10.88
CA TRP A 348 13.05 -11.11 10.06
C TRP A 348 12.60 -9.90 10.86
N PHE A 349 12.10 -10.13 12.08
CA PHE A 349 11.43 -9.09 12.85
C PHE A 349 11.86 -9.05 14.33
N GLY A 350 12.77 -9.91 14.75
CA GLY A 350 13.17 -10.05 16.16
C GLY A 350 12.07 -10.63 17.05
N SER A 351 10.96 -11.09 16.47
CA SER A 351 9.85 -11.74 17.18
C SER A 351 9.12 -12.70 16.23
N ASN A 352 8.69 -13.83 16.75
CA ASN A 352 7.92 -14.80 16.00
C ASN A 352 6.46 -14.40 15.83
N VAL A 353 5.94 -13.55 16.72
CA VAL A 353 4.57 -13.06 16.69
C VAL A 353 4.59 -11.55 16.49
N ILE A 354 3.85 -11.11 15.48
CA ILE A 354 3.78 -9.69 15.14
C ILE A 354 2.41 -9.18 15.55
N GLU A 355 2.40 -8.26 16.49
CA GLU A 355 1.20 -7.55 16.91
C GLU A 355 0.64 -6.72 15.76
N GLN A 356 -0.64 -6.41 15.85
CA GLN A 356 -1.26 -5.58 14.86
C GLN A 356 -0.58 -4.22 14.81
N GLY A 357 0.03 -3.94 13.68
CA GLY A 357 0.56 -2.63 13.38
C GLY A 357 -0.54 -1.70 12.86
N SER A 358 -0.14 -0.51 12.46
CA SER A 358 -1.04 0.46 11.84
C SER A 358 -1.87 -0.13 10.71
N GLY A 359 -3.16 0.03 10.77
CA GLY A 359 -4.13 -0.21 9.72
C GLY A 359 -5.04 1.00 9.60
N THR A 360 -5.75 1.13 8.48
CA THR A 360 -6.74 2.19 8.31
C THR A 360 -8.06 1.84 8.97
N ILE A 361 -8.39 0.56 9.07
CA ILE A 361 -9.63 0.06 9.67
C ILE A 361 -9.29 -1.10 10.60
N PHE A 362 -9.68 -0.96 11.86
CA PHE A 362 -9.48 -1.96 12.90
C PHE A 362 -10.73 -2.83 13.09
N PRO A 363 -10.62 -4.01 13.69
CA PRO A 363 -11.79 -4.85 13.97
C PRO A 363 -12.93 -4.10 14.70
N GLY A 364 -12.60 -3.24 15.65
CA GLY A 364 -13.57 -2.45 16.39
C GLY A 364 -14.37 -1.44 15.53
N GLU A 365 -13.92 -1.11 14.33
CA GLU A 365 -14.66 -0.24 13.40
C GLU A 365 -15.68 -1.05 12.58
N VAL A 366 -15.50 -2.35 12.48
CA VAL A 366 -16.46 -3.26 11.85
C VAL A 366 -17.53 -3.71 12.85
N LEU A 367 -17.10 -3.97 14.10
CA LEU A 367 -17.98 -4.32 15.23
C LEU A 367 -18.95 -3.19 15.59
#